data_59cf52be1315d030a16b86b7901ff1a8
#
_entry.id   59cf52be1315d030a16b86b7901ff1a8
#
_cell.length_a   1.000
_cell.length_b   1.000
_cell.length_c   1.000
_cell.angle_alpha   90.00
_cell.angle_beta   90.00
_cell.angle_gamma   90.00
#
_symmetry.space_group_name_H-M   'P 1'
#
loop_
_entity.id
_entity.type
_entity.pdbx_description
1 polymer ?
#
loop_
_entity_poly.entity_id
_entity_poly.type
_entity_poly.pdbx_seq_one_letter_code
_entity_poly.pdbx_strand_id
1 'polypeptide(L)'
;MQSMLQQINYKNLLFKILLILLVLSSSLCSAQEAAEGNKPALSLLQPGSAAPINTLQNISNEDCTFPMQNKWNLVFYWSLFCHSCIEEMPEIQEGLEKLDGKDFATFFVSLDTEKMQKALQNFKKRRKFPAPILMEKIENEKYLSADTWGVTMTPSVFIINPEGKIIFSHQGPLDLDLFFKNLPKELVGSSTLECSESEDTGVIIDEQ
;
A
#
# COMPACT_ATOMS: atom_id res chain seq x y z
N MET A 1 42.54 -27.05 -65.01
CA MET A 1 42.91 -27.46 -63.61
C MET A 1 42.84 -26.30 -62.61
N GLN A 2 43.12 -25.05 -63.03
CA GLN A 2 43.01 -23.87 -62.10
C GLN A 2 41.58 -23.47 -61.66
N SER A 3 40.57 -23.68 -62.49
CA SER A 3 39.20 -23.31 -62.17
C SER A 3 38.54 -24.17 -61.04
N MET A 4 38.97 -25.43 -60.96
CA MET A 4 38.46 -26.37 -59.94
C MET A 4 38.97 -26.02 -58.49
N LEU A 5 40.24 -25.65 -58.41
CA LEU A 5 40.86 -25.22 -57.14
C LEU A 5 40.28 -23.93 -56.60
N GLN A 6 39.90 -23.00 -57.46
CA GLN A 6 39.26 -21.73 -57.07
C GLN A 6 37.85 -21.92 -56.53
N GLN A 7 37.09 -22.86 -57.08
CA GLN A 7 35.74 -23.17 -56.59
C GLN A 7 35.73 -23.87 -55.21
N ILE A 8 36.75 -24.75 -54.99
CA ILE A 8 36.89 -25.43 -53.69
C ILE A 8 37.26 -24.41 -52.59
N ASN A 9 38.07 -23.44 -52.88
CA ASN A 9 38.50 -22.41 -51.94
C ASN A 9 37.34 -21.45 -51.59
N TYR A 10 36.51 -21.13 -52.57
CA TYR A 10 35.32 -20.26 -52.34
C TYR A 10 34.24 -20.94 -51.46
N LYS A 11 33.96 -22.23 -51.69
CA LYS A 11 33.02 -23.01 -50.88
C LYS A 11 33.48 -23.12 -49.42
N ASN A 12 34.78 -23.37 -49.23
CA ASN A 12 35.35 -23.41 -47.88
C ASN A 12 35.36 -22.05 -47.18
N LEU A 13 35.54 -20.96 -47.93
CA LEU A 13 35.45 -19.60 -47.41
C LEU A 13 34.03 -19.26 -47.02
N LEU A 14 33.03 -19.56 -47.86
CA LEU A 14 31.62 -19.35 -47.55
C LEU A 14 31.16 -20.16 -46.33
N PHE A 15 31.62 -21.41 -46.22
CA PHE A 15 31.29 -22.25 -45.06
C PHE A 15 31.88 -21.70 -43.76
N LYS A 16 33.10 -21.16 -43.80
CA LYS A 16 33.72 -20.49 -42.65
C LYS A 16 32.99 -19.21 -42.26
N ILE A 17 32.58 -18.40 -43.23
CA ILE A 17 31.79 -17.18 -42.99
C ILE A 17 30.43 -17.53 -42.39
N LEU A 18 29.75 -18.58 -42.88
CA LEU A 18 28.48 -19.04 -42.35
C LEU A 18 28.60 -19.52 -40.89
N LEU A 19 29.68 -20.24 -40.57
CA LEU A 19 30.00 -20.71 -39.22
C LEU A 19 30.25 -19.52 -38.26
N ILE A 20 30.98 -18.50 -38.72
CA ILE A 20 31.26 -17.30 -37.94
C ILE A 20 29.95 -16.51 -37.68
N LEU A 21 29.07 -16.38 -38.66
CA LEU A 21 27.76 -15.75 -38.52
C LEU A 21 26.84 -16.52 -37.56
N LEU A 22 26.93 -17.86 -37.57
CA LEU A 22 26.14 -18.70 -36.66
C LEU A 22 26.61 -18.57 -35.19
N VAL A 23 27.92 -18.46 -34.99
CA VAL A 23 28.49 -18.24 -33.64
C VAL A 23 28.20 -16.81 -33.14
N LEU A 24 28.24 -15.81 -34.02
CA LEU A 24 27.88 -14.42 -33.66
C LEU A 24 26.39 -14.25 -33.33
N SER A 25 25.51 -15.02 -34.01
CA SER A 25 24.07 -14.96 -33.72
C SER A 25 23.70 -15.57 -32.36
N SER A 26 24.45 -16.59 -31.90
CA SER A 26 24.24 -17.18 -30.58
C SER A 26 24.70 -16.27 -29.41
N SER A 27 25.67 -15.39 -29.66
CA SER A 27 26.15 -14.43 -28.66
C SER A 27 25.22 -13.23 -28.47
N LEU A 28 24.35 -12.91 -29.43
CA LEU A 28 23.35 -11.84 -29.31
C LEU A 28 22.09 -12.24 -28.54
N CYS A 29 21.81 -13.55 -28.47
CA CYS A 29 20.61 -14.02 -27.73
C CYS A 29 20.81 -14.04 -26.20
N SER A 30 22.05 -14.07 -25.70
CA SER A 30 22.33 -14.06 -24.25
C SER A 30 22.37 -12.68 -23.63
N ALA A 31 22.32 -11.59 -24.42
CA ALA A 31 22.38 -10.23 -23.90
C ALA A 31 21.01 -9.59 -23.68
N GLN A 32 19.92 -10.26 -24.05
CA GLN A 32 18.57 -9.70 -23.97
C GLN A 32 17.75 -10.18 -22.76
N GLU A 33 18.25 -11.17 -22.01
CA GLU A 33 17.60 -11.68 -20.79
C GLU A 33 18.02 -10.96 -19.49
N ALA A 34 18.94 -10.01 -19.56
CA ALA A 34 19.46 -9.30 -18.38
C ALA A 34 18.82 -7.92 -18.14
N ALA A 35 17.79 -7.53 -18.88
CA ALA A 35 17.14 -6.22 -18.76
C ALA A 35 15.69 -6.27 -18.29
N GLU A 36 15.14 -7.41 -17.88
CA GLU A 36 14.01 -7.42 -16.95
C GLU A 36 14.57 -7.07 -15.57
N GLY A 37 14.67 -5.76 -15.36
CA GLY A 37 15.08 -5.20 -14.09
C GLY A 37 14.28 -5.86 -12.98
N ASN A 38 14.99 -6.51 -12.08
CA ASN A 38 14.51 -6.98 -10.81
C ASN A 38 13.88 -5.76 -10.09
N LYS A 39 12.60 -5.46 -10.42
CA LYS A 39 11.80 -4.48 -9.68
C LYS A 39 11.80 -5.01 -8.26
N PRO A 40 12.38 -4.28 -7.29
CA PRO A 40 12.42 -4.77 -5.93
C PRO A 40 10.99 -5.17 -5.56
N ALA A 41 10.80 -6.42 -5.17
CA ALA A 41 9.51 -6.89 -4.71
C ALA A 41 9.06 -5.94 -3.60
N LEU A 42 7.84 -5.39 -3.72
CA LEU A 42 7.26 -4.60 -2.67
C LEU A 42 7.30 -5.42 -1.38
N SER A 43 7.95 -4.91 -0.37
CA SER A 43 8.03 -5.55 0.94
C SER A 43 7.44 -4.62 1.99
N LEU A 44 6.64 -5.19 2.87
CA LEU A 44 6.04 -4.46 3.99
C LEU A 44 7.11 -3.71 4.77
N LEU A 45 6.89 -2.41 5.02
CA LEU A 45 7.79 -1.62 5.85
C LEU A 45 7.90 -2.24 7.24
N GLN A 46 9.12 -2.37 7.72
CA GLN A 46 9.44 -3.05 8.98
C GLN A 46 9.52 -2.07 10.15
N PRO A 47 9.32 -2.54 11.39
CA PRO A 47 9.58 -1.75 12.59
C PRO A 47 10.95 -1.09 12.56
N GLY A 48 11.02 0.19 12.97
CA GLY A 48 12.19 1.05 12.90
C GLY A 48 12.25 1.94 11.64
N SER A 49 11.48 1.62 10.59
CA SER A 49 11.37 2.47 9.39
C SER A 49 10.60 3.75 9.69
N ALA A 50 10.92 4.83 8.97
CA ALA A 50 10.08 6.03 8.94
C ALA A 50 8.78 5.73 8.19
N ALA A 51 7.64 6.14 8.74
CA ALA A 51 6.35 6.01 8.09
C ALA A 51 6.21 7.05 6.96
N PRO A 52 5.85 6.63 5.73
CA PRO A 52 5.57 7.57 4.66
C PRO A 52 4.33 8.43 4.99
N ILE A 53 4.39 9.72 4.65
CA ILE A 53 3.25 10.64 4.77
C ILE A 53 2.50 10.62 3.44
N ASN A 54 1.22 10.30 3.49
CA ASN A 54 0.33 10.27 2.34
C ASN A 54 -0.91 11.13 2.58
N THR A 55 -1.50 11.63 1.50
CA THR A 55 -2.80 12.31 1.54
C THR A 55 -3.75 11.56 0.61
N LEU A 56 -4.87 11.09 1.17
CA LEU A 56 -5.94 10.42 0.44
C LEU A 56 -7.27 11.09 0.77
N GLN A 57 -8.26 10.89 -0.09
CA GLN A 57 -9.62 11.34 0.19
C GLN A 57 -10.36 10.32 1.04
N ASN A 58 -11.13 10.82 1.99
CA ASN A 58 -12.11 10.00 2.69
C ASN A 58 -13.37 9.77 1.81
N ILE A 59 -14.30 8.96 2.29
CA ILE A 59 -15.54 8.65 1.59
C ILE A 59 -16.50 9.85 1.44
N SER A 60 -16.19 11.00 2.06
CA SER A 60 -16.90 12.28 1.91
C SER A 60 -16.18 13.25 0.97
N ASN A 61 -15.09 12.82 0.30
CA ASN A 61 -14.21 13.60 -0.59
C ASN A 61 -13.38 14.68 0.13
N GLU A 62 -13.11 14.52 1.40
CA GLU A 62 -12.22 15.38 2.16
C GLU A 62 -10.80 14.81 2.16
N ASP A 63 -9.80 15.68 1.99
CA ASP A 63 -8.40 15.28 2.00
C ASP A 63 -7.94 15.00 3.44
N CYS A 64 -7.41 13.80 3.66
CA CYS A 64 -6.87 13.38 4.94
C CYS A 64 -5.40 12.99 4.79
N THR A 65 -4.54 13.64 5.55
CA THR A 65 -3.11 13.31 5.63
C THR A 65 -2.84 12.36 6.79
N PHE A 66 -2.13 11.27 6.50
CA PHE A 66 -1.75 10.25 7.49
C PHE A 66 -0.31 9.75 7.27
N PRO A 67 0.36 9.25 8.31
CA PRO A 67 0.00 9.36 9.72
C PRO A 67 0.07 10.81 10.22
N MET A 68 -0.64 11.12 11.32
CA MET A 68 -0.56 12.43 11.96
C MET A 68 0.75 12.56 12.74
N GLN A 69 1.39 13.72 12.63
CA GLN A 69 2.62 14.01 13.37
C GLN A 69 2.36 14.23 14.88
N ASN A 70 3.34 13.89 15.69
CA ASN A 70 3.31 14.04 17.16
C ASN A 70 2.16 13.27 17.83
N LYS A 71 1.66 12.22 17.18
CA LYS A 71 0.60 11.35 17.68
C LYS A 71 0.95 9.89 17.48
N TRP A 72 0.38 9.04 18.31
CA TRP A 72 0.30 7.64 17.99
C TRP A 72 -0.69 7.41 16.87
N ASN A 73 -0.35 6.55 15.92
CA ASN A 73 -1.22 6.26 14.79
C ASN A 73 -1.37 4.76 14.60
N LEU A 74 -2.60 4.34 14.28
CA LEU A 74 -2.86 3.07 13.64
C LEU A 74 -3.25 3.32 12.17
N VAL A 75 -2.58 2.64 11.26
CA VAL A 75 -2.95 2.61 9.84
C VAL A 75 -3.29 1.17 9.47
N PHE A 76 -4.53 0.96 9.03
CA PHE A 76 -5.07 -0.36 8.70
C PHE A 76 -5.53 -0.39 7.24
N TYR A 77 -4.82 -1.14 6.41
CA TYR A 77 -5.17 -1.35 5.01
C TYR A 77 -6.13 -2.54 4.88
N TRP A 78 -7.23 -2.33 4.19
CA TRP A 78 -8.31 -3.31 4.05
C TRP A 78 -9.04 -3.19 2.71
N SER A 79 -10.04 -4.06 2.46
CA SER A 79 -10.95 -3.97 1.33
C SER A 79 -12.32 -4.53 1.70
N LEU A 80 -13.37 -4.09 1.02
CA LEU A 80 -14.73 -4.66 1.14
C LEU A 80 -14.78 -6.16 0.82
N PHE A 81 -13.79 -6.66 0.09
CA PHE A 81 -13.67 -8.07 -0.29
C PHE A 81 -12.78 -8.89 0.65
N CYS A 82 -12.20 -8.25 1.63
CA CYS A 82 -11.35 -8.91 2.63
C CYS A 82 -12.21 -9.35 3.82
N HIS A 83 -12.50 -10.66 3.89
CA HIS A 83 -13.37 -11.21 4.93
C HIS A 83 -12.78 -11.03 6.34
N SER A 84 -11.52 -11.42 6.55
CA SER A 84 -10.83 -11.25 7.83
C SER A 84 -10.78 -9.77 8.25
N CYS A 85 -10.57 -8.84 7.32
CA CYS A 85 -10.58 -7.41 7.64
C CYS A 85 -11.92 -6.98 8.26
N ILE A 86 -13.05 -7.43 7.66
CA ILE A 86 -14.40 -7.05 8.12
C ILE A 86 -14.71 -7.64 9.51
N GLU A 87 -14.13 -8.78 9.82
CA GLU A 87 -14.24 -9.42 11.13
C GLU A 87 -13.35 -8.75 12.18
N GLU A 88 -12.11 -8.42 11.84
CA GLU A 88 -11.12 -7.85 12.76
C GLU A 88 -11.36 -6.36 13.07
N MET A 89 -11.85 -5.56 12.09
CA MET A 89 -12.01 -4.10 12.26
C MET A 89 -12.84 -3.70 13.48
N PRO A 90 -14.01 -4.31 13.79
CA PRO A 90 -14.76 -3.96 14.99
C PRO A 90 -14.02 -4.27 16.29
N GLU A 91 -13.31 -5.39 16.35
CA GLU A 91 -12.55 -5.81 17.53
C GLU A 91 -11.32 -4.94 17.75
N ILE A 92 -10.62 -4.56 16.67
CA ILE A 92 -9.53 -3.60 16.72
C ILE A 92 -10.04 -2.27 17.27
N GLN A 93 -11.17 -1.78 16.76
CA GLN A 93 -11.76 -0.53 17.20
C GLN A 93 -12.17 -0.58 18.67
N GLU A 94 -12.89 -1.60 19.09
CA GLU A 94 -13.30 -1.79 20.49
C GLU A 94 -12.07 -1.92 21.42
N GLY A 95 -11.04 -2.61 20.98
CA GLY A 95 -9.79 -2.73 21.71
C GLY A 95 -9.07 -1.40 21.86
N LEU A 96 -9.02 -0.59 20.78
CA LEU A 96 -8.43 0.75 20.82
C LEU A 96 -9.21 1.72 21.72
N GLU A 97 -10.53 1.64 21.75
CA GLU A 97 -11.37 2.44 22.64
C GLU A 97 -11.13 2.14 24.13
N LYS A 98 -10.68 0.93 24.43
CA LYS A 98 -10.31 0.52 25.80
C LYS A 98 -8.89 0.94 26.18
N LEU A 99 -8.07 1.32 25.21
CA LEU A 99 -6.76 1.87 25.47
C LEU A 99 -6.95 3.31 25.95
N ASP A 100 -6.75 3.55 27.22
CA ASP A 100 -6.95 4.85 27.89
C ASP A 100 -5.77 5.81 27.59
N GLY A 101 -5.61 6.32 26.38
CA GLY A 101 -4.48 7.12 26.02
C GLY A 101 -4.74 8.35 25.21
N LYS A 102 -3.80 9.16 25.21
CA LYS A 102 -3.80 10.50 24.68
C LYS A 102 -3.36 10.47 23.23
N ASP A 103 -4.02 11.23 22.37
CA ASP A 103 -3.54 11.53 21.01
C ASP A 103 -3.24 10.33 20.10
N PHE A 104 -4.13 9.35 20.06
CA PHE A 104 -4.08 8.23 19.12
C PHE A 104 -5.00 8.49 17.91
N ALA A 105 -4.45 8.40 16.71
CA ALA A 105 -5.20 8.56 15.47
C ALA A 105 -5.34 7.23 14.74
N THR A 106 -6.54 6.93 14.23
CA THR A 106 -6.82 5.69 13.52
C THR A 106 -7.25 5.96 12.08
N PHE A 107 -6.60 5.31 11.12
CA PHE A 107 -6.87 5.43 9.70
C PHE A 107 -7.15 4.07 9.09
N PHE A 108 -8.36 3.89 8.56
CA PHE A 108 -8.74 2.72 7.80
C PHE A 108 -8.66 3.03 6.30
N VAL A 109 -7.59 2.56 5.65
CA VAL A 109 -7.33 2.81 4.24
C VAL A 109 -7.89 1.66 3.41
N SER A 110 -8.96 1.92 2.67
CA SER A 110 -9.54 0.93 1.76
C SER A 110 -8.76 0.87 0.45
N LEU A 111 -8.34 -0.32 0.04
CA LEU A 111 -7.77 -0.56 -1.29
C LEU A 111 -8.85 -0.54 -2.40
N ASP A 112 -10.13 -0.39 -2.02
CA ASP A 112 -11.21 -0.17 -2.98
C ASP A 112 -11.12 1.26 -3.52
N THR A 113 -11.22 1.39 -4.84
CA THR A 113 -11.06 2.68 -5.51
C THR A 113 -12.32 3.55 -5.41
N GLU A 114 -12.22 4.80 -5.86
CA GLU A 114 -13.34 5.76 -5.95
C GLU A 114 -14.62 5.15 -6.57
N LYS A 115 -14.50 4.18 -7.49
CA LYS A 115 -15.65 3.46 -8.06
C LYS A 115 -16.49 2.74 -7.01
N MET A 116 -15.89 2.40 -5.87
CA MET A 116 -16.54 1.71 -4.76
C MET A 116 -16.98 2.66 -3.64
N GLN A 117 -16.80 3.98 -3.77
CA GLN A 117 -17.13 4.99 -2.75
C GLN A 117 -18.53 4.80 -2.16
N LYS A 118 -19.55 4.62 -3.01
CA LYS A 118 -20.94 4.40 -2.56
C LYS A 118 -21.10 3.12 -1.75
N ALA A 119 -20.35 2.07 -2.10
CA ALA A 119 -20.35 0.81 -1.34
C ALA A 119 -19.68 0.99 0.02
N LEU A 120 -18.57 1.73 0.10
CA LEU A 120 -17.88 2.09 1.34
C LEU A 120 -18.77 2.95 2.25
N GLN A 121 -19.47 3.96 1.70
CA GLN A 121 -20.44 4.78 2.44
C GLN A 121 -21.57 3.91 3.03
N ASN A 122 -22.11 2.98 2.23
CA ASN A 122 -23.12 2.03 2.69
C ASN A 122 -22.58 1.08 3.76
N PHE A 123 -21.34 0.63 3.63
CA PHE A 123 -20.66 -0.19 4.64
C PHE A 123 -20.55 0.59 5.96
N LYS A 124 -19.97 1.80 5.94
CA LYS A 124 -19.84 2.67 7.13
C LYS A 124 -21.18 2.87 7.82
N LYS A 125 -22.23 3.22 7.06
CA LYS A 125 -23.57 3.44 7.60
C LYS A 125 -24.19 2.18 8.24
N ARG A 126 -24.12 1.05 7.55
CA ARG A 126 -24.72 -0.21 8.05
C ARG A 126 -24.00 -0.76 9.27
N ARG A 127 -22.67 -0.66 9.30
CA ARG A 127 -21.85 -1.14 10.41
C ARG A 127 -21.72 -0.12 11.54
N LYS A 128 -22.23 1.11 11.34
CA LYS A 128 -22.04 2.24 12.27
C LYS A 128 -20.56 2.44 12.61
N PHE A 129 -19.72 2.27 11.59
CA PHE A 129 -18.27 2.33 11.76
C PHE A 129 -17.84 3.77 12.01
N PRO A 130 -17.29 4.13 13.19
CA PRO A 130 -17.07 5.52 13.58
C PRO A 130 -15.85 6.14 12.90
N ALA A 131 -14.78 5.35 12.69
CA ALA A 131 -13.53 5.88 12.14
C ALA A 131 -13.67 6.35 10.67
N PRO A 132 -12.86 7.32 10.23
CA PRO A 132 -12.82 7.73 8.84
C PRO A 132 -12.32 6.57 7.97
N ILE A 133 -12.95 6.40 6.80
CA ILE A 133 -12.50 5.47 5.77
C ILE A 133 -11.85 6.28 4.66
N LEU A 134 -10.56 6.07 4.45
CA LEU A 134 -9.82 6.66 3.35
C LEU A 134 -9.89 5.73 2.13
N MET A 135 -9.97 6.30 0.95
CA MET A 135 -9.99 5.54 -0.30
C MET A 135 -8.63 5.61 -0.96
N GLU A 136 -8.09 4.45 -1.30
CA GLU A 136 -6.85 4.38 -2.06
C GLU A 136 -7.06 4.91 -3.48
N LYS A 137 -6.00 5.49 -4.04
CA LYS A 137 -5.97 6.01 -5.40
C LYS A 137 -4.95 5.25 -6.22
N ILE A 138 -5.31 4.92 -7.45
CA ILE A 138 -4.42 4.27 -8.41
C ILE A 138 -3.91 5.31 -9.41
N GLU A 139 -2.61 5.51 -9.46
CA GLU A 139 -1.93 6.36 -10.43
C GLU A 139 -0.82 5.55 -11.12
N ASN A 140 -0.81 5.55 -12.46
CA ASN A 140 0.17 4.81 -13.25
C ASN A 140 0.30 3.33 -12.82
N GLU A 141 -0.85 2.66 -12.65
CA GLU A 141 -0.94 1.24 -12.24
C GLU A 141 -0.35 0.94 -10.84
N LYS A 142 -0.22 1.96 -10.00
CA LYS A 142 0.28 1.84 -8.63
C LYS A 142 -0.71 2.41 -7.64
N TYR A 143 -0.80 1.79 -6.49
CA TYR A 143 -1.49 2.37 -5.35
C TYR A 143 -0.68 3.53 -4.77
N LEU A 144 -1.32 4.67 -4.55
CA LEU A 144 -0.62 5.89 -4.14
C LEU A 144 0.03 5.74 -2.75
N SER A 145 -0.66 5.13 -1.81
CA SER A 145 -0.13 4.91 -0.46
C SER A 145 0.32 3.47 -0.24
N ALA A 146 -0.48 2.48 -0.57
CA ALA A 146 -0.19 1.08 -0.27
C ALA A 146 1.18 0.62 -0.81
N ASP A 147 1.55 1.04 -2.03
CA ASP A 147 2.86 0.71 -2.60
C ASP A 147 4.01 1.35 -1.81
N THR A 148 3.83 2.59 -1.30
CA THR A 148 4.87 3.26 -0.50
C THR A 148 5.06 2.63 0.88
N TRP A 149 4.01 1.99 1.42
CA TRP A 149 4.05 1.24 2.66
C TRP A 149 4.44 -0.24 2.47
N GLY A 150 4.61 -0.66 1.22
CA GLY A 150 4.94 -2.04 0.85
C GLY A 150 3.80 -3.03 1.11
N VAL A 151 2.56 -2.56 1.09
CA VAL A 151 1.36 -3.39 1.27
C VAL A 151 1.10 -4.21 0.03
N THR A 152 1.07 -5.53 0.17
CA THR A 152 0.84 -6.48 -0.94
C THR A 152 -0.40 -7.35 -0.75
N MET A 153 -0.98 -7.33 0.47
CA MET A 153 -2.23 -8.04 0.78
C MET A 153 -2.98 -7.34 1.92
N THR A 154 -4.23 -7.73 2.15
CA THR A 154 -5.07 -7.26 3.25
C THR A 154 -5.49 -8.41 4.16
N PRO A 155 -5.63 -8.16 5.47
CA PRO A 155 -5.33 -6.92 6.16
C PRO A 155 -3.82 -6.63 6.23
N SER A 156 -3.45 -5.34 6.32
CA SER A 156 -2.11 -4.92 6.73
C SER A 156 -2.23 -3.82 7.76
N VAL A 157 -1.51 -3.94 8.87
CA VAL A 157 -1.61 -3.02 9.99
C VAL A 157 -0.25 -2.48 10.39
N PHE A 158 -0.24 -1.19 10.74
CA PHE A 158 0.94 -0.49 11.22
C PHE A 158 0.59 0.31 12.47
N ILE A 159 1.50 0.29 13.46
CA ILE A 159 1.51 1.22 14.57
C ILE A 159 2.68 2.15 14.41
N ILE A 160 2.43 3.45 14.49
CA ILE A 160 3.42 4.49 14.31
C ILE A 160 3.48 5.33 15.58
N ASN A 161 4.68 5.59 16.07
CA ASN A 161 4.91 6.41 17.25
C ASN A 161 4.85 7.93 16.92
N PRO A 162 4.83 8.82 17.93
CA PRO A 162 4.78 10.27 17.72
C PRO A 162 5.96 10.83 16.90
N GLU A 163 7.11 10.13 16.90
CA GLU A 163 8.30 10.50 16.11
C GLU A 163 8.20 10.07 14.64
N GLY A 164 7.07 9.49 14.22
CA GLY A 164 6.82 9.04 12.84
C GLY A 164 7.53 7.72 12.48
N LYS A 165 7.93 6.92 13.46
CA LYS A 165 8.54 5.60 13.23
C LYS A 165 7.51 4.49 13.38
N ILE A 166 7.54 3.54 12.46
CA ILE A 166 6.80 2.29 12.56
C ILE A 166 7.39 1.48 13.72
N ILE A 167 6.55 1.10 14.68
CA ILE A 167 6.95 0.25 15.81
C ILE A 167 6.36 -1.15 15.72
N PHE A 168 5.29 -1.31 14.94
CA PHE A 168 4.68 -2.59 14.62
C PHE A 168 4.21 -2.57 13.18
N SER A 169 4.40 -3.68 12.48
CA SER A 169 3.81 -3.93 11.17
C SER A 169 3.46 -5.40 11.03
N HIS A 170 2.29 -5.68 10.47
CA HIS A 170 1.83 -7.05 10.20
C HIS A 170 1.03 -7.08 8.90
N GLN A 171 1.06 -8.21 8.22
CA GLN A 171 0.33 -8.45 6.99
C GLN A 171 -0.30 -9.83 7.02
N GLY A 172 -1.58 -9.92 6.67
CA GLY A 172 -2.42 -11.09 6.84
C GLY A 172 -3.29 -11.03 8.09
N PRO A 173 -4.14 -12.04 8.36
CA PRO A 173 -5.02 -12.08 9.53
C PRO A 173 -4.25 -11.86 10.84
N LEU A 174 -4.83 -11.05 11.74
CA LEU A 174 -4.21 -10.73 13.03
C LEU A 174 -4.62 -11.72 14.12
N ASP A 175 -3.65 -12.13 14.94
CA ASP A 175 -3.94 -12.60 16.28
C ASP A 175 -4.17 -11.36 17.17
N LEU A 176 -5.44 -11.04 17.43
CA LEU A 176 -5.81 -9.81 18.14
C LEU A 176 -5.36 -9.82 19.59
N ASP A 177 -5.38 -10.97 20.27
CA ASP A 177 -4.89 -11.08 21.65
C ASP A 177 -3.39 -10.76 21.71
N LEU A 178 -2.63 -11.31 20.77
CA LEU A 178 -1.20 -11.06 20.67
C LEU A 178 -0.91 -9.61 20.24
N PHE A 179 -1.73 -9.07 19.34
CA PHE A 179 -1.64 -7.68 18.88
C PHE A 179 -1.79 -6.71 20.05
N PHE A 180 -2.88 -6.79 20.81
CA PHE A 180 -3.13 -5.90 21.95
C PHE A 180 -2.13 -6.08 23.08
N LYS A 181 -1.68 -7.32 23.34
CA LYS A 181 -0.66 -7.61 24.35
C LYS A 181 0.69 -6.97 24.05
N ASN A 182 1.02 -6.83 22.76
CA ASN A 182 2.31 -6.28 22.31
C ASN A 182 2.27 -4.78 22.03
N LEU A 183 1.11 -4.13 22.18
CA LEU A 183 1.07 -2.67 22.06
C LEU A 183 1.93 -2.01 23.16
N PRO A 184 2.63 -0.93 22.84
CA PRO A 184 3.38 -0.17 23.83
C PRO A 184 2.48 0.28 24.99
N LYS A 185 2.97 0.18 26.22
CA LYS A 185 2.21 0.55 27.42
C LYS A 185 1.85 2.05 27.46
N GLU A 186 2.59 2.85 26.70
CA GLU A 186 2.34 4.29 26.49
C GLU A 186 1.07 4.56 25.67
N LEU A 187 0.56 3.54 24.97
CA LEU A 187 -0.70 3.59 24.22
C LEU A 187 -1.92 3.37 25.11
N VAL A 188 -1.93 3.99 26.29
CA VAL A 188 -3.04 3.89 27.19
C VAL A 188 -3.98 5.10 26.96
N GLY A 189 -5.03 4.93 26.10
CA GLY A 189 -6.16 5.83 25.85
C GLY A 189 -6.35 6.35 24.43
N SER A 190 -7.51 6.15 23.90
CA SER A 190 -7.85 6.54 22.53
C SER A 190 -8.67 7.83 22.46
N SER A 191 -8.32 8.70 21.53
CA SER A 191 -9.29 9.60 20.90
C SER A 191 -9.31 9.33 19.41
N THR A 192 -10.45 8.90 18.89
CA THR A 192 -10.75 8.95 17.45
C THR A 192 -10.74 10.43 17.06
N LEU A 193 -9.70 10.85 16.35
CA LEU A 193 -9.72 12.16 15.72
C LEU A 193 -10.33 11.98 14.33
N GLU A 194 -11.50 12.56 14.18
CA GLU A 194 -12.12 12.75 12.88
C GLU A 194 -11.26 13.70 12.04
N CYS A 195 -11.11 13.39 10.74
CA CYS A 195 -10.72 14.42 9.78
C CYS A 195 -11.75 15.54 9.98
N SER A 196 -11.32 16.74 10.28
CA SER A 196 -12.21 17.86 10.64
C SER A 196 -13.32 17.97 9.61
N GLU A 197 -14.53 17.59 10.02
CA GLU A 197 -15.73 18.04 9.33
C GLU A 197 -15.75 19.56 9.53
N SER A 198 -15.60 20.31 8.43
CA SER A 198 -15.88 21.73 8.46
C SER A 198 -17.32 21.89 8.89
N GLU A 199 -17.55 22.32 10.13
CA GLU A 199 -18.87 22.79 10.55
C GLU A 199 -19.25 23.91 9.58
N ASP A 200 -20.13 23.55 8.63
CA ASP A 200 -20.87 24.53 7.85
C ASP A 200 -21.81 25.25 8.82
N THR A 201 -21.28 26.30 9.44
CA THR A 201 -22.09 27.25 10.20
C THR A 201 -23.00 27.95 9.20
N GLY A 202 -24.16 27.35 8.95
CA GLY A 202 -25.26 27.96 8.23
C GLY A 202 -25.60 29.28 8.90
N VAL A 203 -25.15 30.37 8.28
CA VAL A 203 -25.59 31.73 8.58
C VAL A 203 -27.08 31.79 8.24
N ILE A 204 -27.91 31.73 9.26
CA ILE A 204 -29.32 32.08 9.15
C ILE A 204 -29.38 33.60 8.95
N ILE A 205 -29.61 34.01 7.71
CA ILE A 205 -29.97 35.38 7.42
C ILE A 205 -31.48 35.49 7.72
N ASP A 206 -31.78 36.08 8.88
CA ASP A 206 -33.14 36.62 9.19
C ASP A 206 -33.46 37.74 8.19
N GLU A 207 -34.39 37.51 7.26
CA GLU A 207 -35.07 38.60 6.56
C GLU A 207 -36.17 39.16 7.46
N GLN A 208 -36.00 40.43 7.85
CA GLN A 208 -37.06 41.31 8.25
C GLN A 208 -37.59 42.12 7.08
#